data_70e2414a4c43791615b1d9bd346d86a3
#
_entry.id   70e2414a4c43791615b1d9bd346d86a3
#
_cell.length_a   1.000
_cell.length_b   1.000
_cell.length_c   1.000
_cell.angle_alpha   90.00
_cell.angle_beta   90.00
_cell.angle_gamma   90.00
#
_symmetry.space_group_name_H-M   'P 1'
#
loop_
_entity.id
_entity.type
_entity.pdbx_description
1 polymer ?
#
loop_
_entity_poly.entity_id
_entity_poly.type
_entity_poly.pdbx_seq_one_letter_code
_entity_poly.pdbx_strand_id
1 'polypeptide(L)'
;MEFTIKATSNNDWACTIVTAHSTIQTPVFMPVGTQGTVKALDANDMLELGAKIILGNTYHLYLRPGSSLIKKFGGLHGFSKFPNSFLTDSGGFQAFSLSDNSKADENGIMFKSHIDGSKHYFTPK
;
A
#
# COMPACT_ATOMS: atom_id res chain seq x y z
N MET A 1 -10.79 5.79 11.42
CA MET A 1 -11.33 5.74 10.05
C MET A 1 -12.84 5.70 10.12
N GLU A 2 -13.51 6.58 9.43
CA GLU A 2 -14.98 6.61 9.32
C GLU A 2 -15.39 6.25 7.90
N PHE A 3 -16.48 5.52 7.76
CA PHE A 3 -17.05 5.10 6.48
C PHE A 3 -18.54 5.42 6.47
N THR A 4 -18.99 6.17 5.47
CA THR A 4 -20.38 6.60 5.35
C THR A 4 -20.88 6.34 3.93
N ILE A 5 -21.97 5.59 3.79
CA ILE A 5 -22.67 5.43 2.52
C ILE A 5 -23.52 6.68 2.30
N LYS A 6 -23.30 7.39 1.18
CA LYS A 6 -24.02 8.62 0.80
C LYS A 6 -25.19 8.37 -0.12
N ALA A 7 -25.03 7.42 -1.04
CA ALA A 7 -26.07 7.01 -1.97
C ALA A 7 -25.88 5.58 -2.41
N THR A 8 -26.96 4.92 -2.78
CA THR A 8 -26.96 3.57 -3.34
C THR A 8 -27.82 3.55 -4.62
N SER A 9 -27.40 2.77 -5.60
CA SER A 9 -28.17 2.50 -6.82
C SER A 9 -27.91 1.05 -7.23
N ASN A 10 -28.93 0.20 -7.15
CA ASN A 10 -28.80 -1.24 -7.31
C ASN A 10 -27.72 -1.82 -6.35
N ASN A 11 -26.62 -2.33 -6.90
CA ASN A 11 -25.48 -2.88 -6.14
C ASN A 11 -24.31 -1.89 -6.02
N ASP A 12 -24.47 -0.66 -6.52
CA ASP A 12 -23.42 0.35 -6.49
C ASP A 12 -23.58 1.28 -5.30
N TRP A 13 -22.47 1.70 -4.72
CA TRP A 13 -22.43 2.59 -3.56
C TRP A 13 -21.54 3.80 -3.82
N ALA A 14 -22.05 4.98 -3.52
CA ALA A 14 -21.24 6.18 -3.38
C ALA A 14 -21.00 6.43 -1.88
N CYS A 15 -19.74 6.48 -1.49
CA CYS A 15 -19.36 6.56 -0.07
C CYS A 15 -18.38 7.69 0.20
N THR A 16 -18.28 8.06 1.48
CA THR A 16 -17.20 8.90 2.01
C THR A 16 -16.39 8.09 3.01
N ILE A 17 -15.07 8.08 2.82
CA ILE A 17 -14.10 7.49 3.74
C ILE A 17 -13.27 8.63 4.34
N VAL A 18 -13.30 8.77 5.66
CA VAL A 18 -12.47 9.75 6.38
C VAL A 18 -11.33 9.01 7.08
N THR A 19 -10.11 9.37 6.71
CA THR A 19 -8.89 8.87 7.35
C THR A 19 -8.21 9.99 8.15
N ALA A 20 -7.08 9.70 8.77
CA ALA A 20 -6.26 10.73 9.41
C ALA A 20 -5.61 11.70 8.42
N HIS A 21 -5.53 11.34 7.13
CA HIS A 21 -4.77 12.09 6.12
C HIS A 21 -5.61 12.70 5.01
N SER A 22 -6.77 12.14 4.71
CA SER A 22 -7.65 12.69 3.67
C SER A 22 -9.09 12.22 3.81
N THR A 23 -10.00 12.97 3.19
CA THR A 23 -11.38 12.56 2.93
C THR A 23 -11.49 12.09 1.49
N ILE A 24 -11.95 10.86 1.31
CA ILE A 24 -12.02 10.16 0.02
C ILE A 24 -13.47 9.97 -0.34
N GLN A 25 -13.87 10.45 -1.52
CA GLN A 25 -15.17 10.16 -2.11
C GLN A 25 -15.04 8.95 -3.02
N THR A 26 -15.95 7.98 -2.89
CA THR A 26 -15.97 6.79 -3.74
C THR A 26 -17.20 6.80 -4.67
N PRO A 27 -17.09 6.20 -5.85
CA PRO A 27 -15.95 5.45 -6.39
C PRO A 27 -14.77 6.36 -6.70
N VAL A 28 -13.53 5.84 -6.52
CA VAL A 28 -12.29 6.59 -6.75
C VAL A 28 -11.25 5.70 -7.39
N PHE A 29 -10.51 6.24 -8.34
CA PHE A 29 -9.31 5.57 -8.85
C PHE A 29 -8.18 5.69 -7.83
N MET A 30 -7.52 4.58 -7.54
CA MET A 30 -6.39 4.51 -6.61
C MET A 30 -5.12 4.19 -7.39
N PRO A 31 -4.26 5.19 -7.66
CA PRO A 31 -3.00 4.97 -8.35
C PRO A 31 -2.09 4.01 -7.60
N VAL A 32 -1.34 3.21 -8.35
CA VAL A 32 -0.43 2.22 -7.78
C VAL A 32 0.94 2.84 -7.54
N GLY A 33 1.28 3.03 -6.26
CA GLY A 33 2.59 3.50 -5.80
C GLY A 33 3.38 2.39 -5.12
N THR A 34 3.81 1.38 -5.89
CA THR A 34 4.42 0.12 -5.40
C THR A 34 5.51 0.33 -4.35
N GLN A 35 6.36 1.32 -4.52
CA GLN A 35 7.47 1.65 -3.61
C GLN A 35 7.26 2.99 -2.89
N GLY A 36 6.01 3.35 -2.60
CA GLY A 36 5.64 4.63 -1.98
C GLY A 36 5.60 5.80 -2.94
N THR A 37 5.77 5.54 -4.25
CA THR A 37 5.66 6.53 -5.32
C THR A 37 5.01 5.89 -6.55
N VAL A 38 4.25 6.66 -7.30
CA VAL A 38 3.71 6.27 -8.60
C VAL A 38 4.82 6.45 -9.65
N LYS A 39 4.98 5.46 -10.55
CA LYS A 39 6.06 5.49 -11.55
C LYS A 39 5.97 6.74 -12.43
N ALA A 40 7.09 7.46 -12.54
CA ALA A 40 7.25 8.69 -13.31
C ALA A 40 6.43 9.91 -12.82
N LEU A 41 5.85 9.84 -11.62
CA LEU A 41 5.12 10.95 -10.99
C LEU A 41 5.68 11.18 -9.59
N ASP A 42 5.82 12.44 -9.19
CA ASP A 42 6.17 12.80 -7.83
C ASP A 42 4.92 13.08 -6.96
N ALA A 43 5.13 13.47 -5.71
CA ALA A 43 4.02 13.74 -4.79
C ALA A 43 3.20 14.98 -5.22
N ASN A 44 3.83 15.98 -5.84
CA ASN A 44 3.13 17.18 -6.31
C ASN A 44 2.27 16.86 -7.52
N ASP A 45 2.80 16.09 -8.50
CA ASP A 45 2.02 15.62 -9.64
C ASP A 45 0.74 14.89 -9.18
N MET A 46 0.88 14.03 -8.15
CA MET A 46 -0.26 13.30 -7.60
C MET A 46 -1.29 14.21 -6.94
N LEU A 47 -0.84 15.29 -6.28
CA LEU A 47 -1.73 16.29 -5.69
C LEU A 47 -2.46 17.10 -6.76
N GLU A 48 -1.77 17.53 -7.80
CA GLU A 48 -2.34 18.25 -8.94
C GLU A 48 -3.39 17.42 -9.67
N LEU A 49 -3.15 16.10 -9.81
CA LEU A 49 -4.13 15.15 -10.34
C LEU A 49 -5.30 14.86 -9.39
N GLY A 50 -5.28 15.43 -8.18
CA GLY A 50 -6.34 15.29 -7.20
C GLY A 50 -6.39 13.95 -6.48
N ALA A 51 -5.31 13.15 -6.51
CA ALA A 51 -5.24 11.87 -5.82
C ALA A 51 -5.45 12.02 -4.31
N LYS A 52 -6.41 11.30 -3.76
CA LYS A 52 -6.71 11.29 -2.31
C LYS A 52 -6.19 10.05 -1.61
N ILE A 53 -5.88 9.01 -2.37
CA ILE A 53 -5.35 7.74 -1.87
C ILE A 53 -4.47 7.11 -2.94
N ILE A 54 -3.36 6.52 -2.53
CA ILE A 54 -2.51 5.69 -3.40
C ILE A 54 -2.27 4.34 -2.75
N LEU A 55 -2.00 3.31 -3.56
CA LEU A 55 -1.71 1.97 -3.09
C LEU A 55 -0.19 1.78 -2.96
N GLY A 56 0.26 1.45 -1.74
CA GLY A 56 1.62 0.99 -1.47
C GLY A 56 1.67 -0.53 -1.37
N ASN A 57 2.74 -1.15 -1.88
CA ASN A 57 2.88 -2.60 -1.80
C ASN A 57 3.82 -3.01 -0.67
N THR A 58 3.29 -3.72 0.32
CA THR A 58 4.03 -4.11 1.52
C THR A 58 5.24 -4.98 1.21
N TYR A 59 5.13 -5.96 0.32
CA TYR A 59 6.24 -6.83 -0.04
C TYR A 59 7.42 -6.04 -0.62
N HIS A 60 7.14 -5.15 -1.58
CA HIS A 60 8.18 -4.34 -2.21
C HIS A 60 8.81 -3.33 -1.25
N LEU A 61 7.99 -2.64 -0.45
CA LEU A 61 8.45 -1.67 0.55
C LEU A 61 9.30 -2.34 1.65
N TYR A 62 8.92 -3.54 2.07
CA TYR A 62 9.66 -4.32 3.06
C TYR A 62 11.05 -4.73 2.53
N LEU A 63 11.15 -5.21 1.29
CA LEU A 63 12.42 -5.61 0.70
C LEU A 63 13.29 -4.40 0.33
N ARG A 64 12.68 -3.34 -0.19
CA ARG A 64 13.38 -2.12 -0.59
C ARG A 64 12.46 -0.91 -0.52
N PRO A 65 12.74 0.10 0.29
CA PRO A 65 14.00 0.34 1.01
C PRO A 65 14.12 -0.35 2.37
N GLY A 66 13.05 -1.04 2.83
CA GLY A 66 12.98 -1.69 4.12
C GLY A 66 12.26 -0.87 5.19
N SER A 67 11.58 -1.57 6.10
CA SER A 67 10.74 -0.96 7.14
C SER A 67 11.51 -0.03 8.09
N SER A 68 12.77 -0.39 8.40
CA SER A 68 13.63 0.41 9.29
C SER A 68 13.94 1.79 8.70
N LEU A 69 14.19 1.87 7.39
CA LEU A 69 14.45 3.14 6.72
C LEU A 69 13.17 3.98 6.63
N ILE A 70 12.05 3.38 6.23
CA ILE A 70 10.74 4.04 6.18
C ILE A 70 10.39 4.63 7.55
N LYS A 71 10.63 3.87 8.63
CA LYS A 71 10.42 4.35 10.01
C LYS A 71 11.26 5.59 10.34
N LYS A 72 12.55 5.63 9.92
CA LYS A 72 13.43 6.80 10.12
C LYS A 72 12.90 8.06 9.44
N PHE A 73 12.20 7.92 8.31
CA PHE A 73 11.57 9.04 7.60
C PHE A 73 10.19 9.44 8.15
N GLY A 74 9.74 8.84 9.26
CA GLY A 74 8.43 9.14 9.85
C GLY A 74 7.27 8.39 9.20
N GLY A 75 7.53 7.18 8.66
CA GLY A 75 6.54 6.36 7.97
C GLY A 75 6.45 6.64 6.47
N LEU A 76 5.43 6.05 5.81
CA LEU A 76 5.24 6.17 4.37
C LEU A 76 5.03 7.62 3.91
N HIS A 77 4.29 8.42 4.68
CA HIS A 77 4.03 9.83 4.36
C HIS A 77 5.30 10.68 4.40
N GLY A 78 6.13 10.49 5.42
CA GLY A 78 7.41 11.16 5.52
C GLY A 78 8.42 10.71 4.45
N PHE A 79 8.39 9.43 4.07
CA PHE A 79 9.24 8.86 3.04
C PHE A 79 8.86 9.31 1.64
N SER A 80 7.58 9.20 1.27
CA SER A 80 7.08 9.53 -0.06
C SER A 80 6.81 11.00 -0.31
N LYS A 81 6.67 11.80 0.79
CA LYS A 81 6.18 13.18 0.76
C LYS A 81 4.74 13.35 0.26
N PHE A 82 4.01 12.26 0.04
CA PHE A 82 2.59 12.31 -0.30
C PHE A 82 1.75 12.46 0.97
N PRO A 83 1.02 13.58 1.16
CA PRO A 83 0.35 13.87 2.42
C PRO A 83 -0.99 13.15 2.58
N ASN A 84 -1.61 12.72 1.48
CA ASN A 84 -2.90 12.05 1.49
C ASN A 84 -2.78 10.56 1.87
N SER A 85 -3.86 9.82 1.82
CA SER A 85 -3.94 8.46 2.34
C SER A 85 -3.15 7.44 1.53
N PHE A 86 -2.65 6.43 2.25
CA PHE A 86 -2.14 5.19 1.68
C PHE A 86 -3.06 4.02 2.02
N LEU A 87 -3.30 3.16 1.04
CA LEU A 87 -3.71 1.78 1.26
C LEU A 87 -2.48 0.91 1.07
N THR A 88 -2.17 0.06 2.04
CA THR A 88 -1.12 -0.97 1.91
C THR A 88 -1.77 -2.35 1.86
N ASP A 89 -1.30 -3.19 0.95
CA ASP A 89 -1.69 -4.59 0.88
C ASP A 89 -0.97 -5.44 1.94
N SER A 90 -1.29 -6.73 2.02
CA SER A 90 -0.60 -7.66 2.92
C SER A 90 0.78 -8.09 2.40
N GLY A 91 1.05 -7.94 1.10
CA GLY A 91 2.23 -8.48 0.43
C GLY A 91 2.23 -10.00 0.24
N GLY A 92 1.18 -10.70 0.70
CA GLY A 92 1.10 -12.16 0.69
C GLY A 92 1.09 -12.76 -0.72
N PHE A 93 0.35 -12.14 -1.64
CA PHE A 93 0.33 -12.60 -3.04
C PHE A 93 1.73 -12.56 -3.67
N GLN A 94 2.48 -11.48 -3.47
CA GLN A 94 3.84 -11.31 -4.01
C GLN A 94 4.83 -12.25 -3.34
N ALA A 95 4.72 -12.47 -2.03
CA ALA A 95 5.55 -13.42 -1.29
C ALA A 95 5.35 -14.86 -1.83
N PHE A 96 4.14 -15.20 -2.28
CA PHE A 96 3.83 -16.47 -2.90
C PHE A 96 4.25 -16.53 -4.38
N SER A 97 3.89 -15.52 -5.18
CA SER A 97 4.01 -15.56 -6.64
C SER A 97 5.41 -15.22 -7.17
N LEU A 98 6.20 -14.42 -6.43
CA LEU A 98 7.54 -13.98 -6.85
C LEU A 98 8.69 -14.80 -6.21
N SER A 99 8.35 -15.87 -5.48
CA SER A 99 9.32 -16.74 -4.84
C SER A 99 9.14 -18.17 -5.31
N ASP A 100 10.18 -18.74 -5.94
CA ASP A 100 10.17 -20.13 -6.45
C ASP A 100 10.01 -21.18 -5.34
N ASN A 101 10.21 -20.83 -4.08
CA ASN A 101 10.17 -21.72 -2.92
C ASN A 101 9.48 -21.06 -1.71
N SER A 102 8.29 -20.52 -1.90
CA SER A 102 7.48 -20.06 -0.77
C SER A 102 6.85 -21.25 -0.03
N LYS A 103 6.75 -21.13 1.30
CA LYS A 103 6.05 -22.09 2.16
C LYS A 103 5.15 -21.33 3.10
N ALA A 104 3.85 -21.60 3.03
CA ALA A 104 2.86 -21.04 3.95
C ALA A 104 2.55 -22.05 5.05
N ASP A 105 2.34 -21.57 6.27
CA ASP A 105 1.82 -22.32 7.42
C ASP A 105 0.74 -21.51 8.14
N GLU A 106 0.21 -22.01 9.25
CA GLU A 106 -0.83 -21.36 10.04
C GLU A 106 -0.41 -20.00 10.64
N ASN A 107 0.90 -19.73 10.72
CA ASN A 107 1.46 -18.54 11.35
C ASN A 107 1.96 -17.50 10.34
N GLY A 108 2.15 -17.87 9.08
CA GLY A 108 2.65 -16.95 8.08
C GLY A 108 3.18 -17.59 6.81
N ILE A 109 4.00 -16.84 6.08
CA ILE A 109 4.60 -17.29 4.83
C ILE A 109 6.11 -17.06 4.83
N MET A 110 6.87 -18.13 4.64
CA MET A 110 8.30 -18.10 4.36
C MET A 110 8.53 -17.91 2.87
N PHE A 111 9.38 -16.98 2.49
CA PHE A 111 9.73 -16.75 1.08
C PHE A 111 11.19 -16.32 0.91
N LYS A 112 11.70 -16.42 -0.30
CA LYS A 112 12.99 -15.85 -0.69
C LYS A 112 12.79 -14.53 -1.43
N SER A 113 13.58 -13.53 -1.06
CA SER A 113 13.61 -12.26 -1.78
C SER A 113 14.06 -12.48 -3.24
N HIS A 114 13.28 -11.94 -4.18
CA HIS A 114 13.66 -11.94 -5.60
C HIS A 114 14.81 -10.96 -5.92
N ILE A 115 15.18 -10.11 -4.96
CA ILE A 115 16.26 -9.12 -5.14
C ILE A 115 17.63 -9.75 -4.85
N ASP A 116 17.74 -10.48 -3.74
CA ASP A 116 19.02 -10.96 -3.21
C ASP A 116 19.00 -12.43 -2.71
N GLY A 117 17.85 -13.09 -2.80
CA GLY A 117 17.68 -14.47 -2.38
C GLY A 117 17.61 -14.69 -0.86
N SER A 118 17.65 -13.63 -0.05
CA SER A 118 17.53 -13.72 1.41
C SER A 118 16.18 -14.31 1.81
N LYS A 119 16.15 -15.05 2.92
CA LYS A 119 14.91 -15.66 3.43
C LYS A 119 14.21 -14.71 4.38
N HIS A 120 12.90 -14.57 4.19
CA HIS A 120 12.01 -13.74 5.01
C HIS A 120 10.80 -14.54 5.45
N TYR A 121 10.19 -14.10 6.55
CA TYR A 121 8.98 -14.69 7.07
C TYR A 121 7.98 -13.58 7.38
N PHE A 122 6.84 -13.58 6.66
CA PHE A 122 5.73 -12.68 6.92
C PHE A 122 4.72 -13.34 7.84
N THR A 123 4.30 -12.61 8.86
CA THR A 123 3.22 -12.98 9.77
C THR A 123 2.07 -12.00 9.66
N PRO A 124 0.86 -12.33 10.14
CA PRO A 124 -0.29 -11.40 10.20
C PRO A 124 -0.09 -10.21 11.14
N LYS A 125 1.00 -10.19 11.92
CA LYS A 125 1.33 -9.13 12.90
C LYS A 125 2.52 -8.33 12.45
#